data_1c639654be2e018bfaac03ce6fbbb023
#
_entry.id   1c639654be2e018bfaac03ce6fbbb023
#
_cell.length_a   1.000
_cell.length_b   1.000
_cell.length_c   1.000
_cell.angle_alpha   90.00
_cell.angle_beta   90.00
_cell.angle_gamma   90.00
#
_symmetry.space_group_name_H-M   'P 1'
#
loop_
_entity.id
_entity.type
_entity.pdbx_description
1 polymer ?
#
loop_
_entity_poly.entity_id
_entity_poly.type
_entity_poly.pdbx_seq_one_letter_code
_entity_poly.pdbx_strand_id
1 'polypeptide(L)'
;MQKFDYVIVGSGLFGAVFAHQMKVRGKSCLVLDRRDHSGGNVYCVNEGGIQVHKYGAHIFHTNDQKIWNFVNQFVKFNEYIHAPLANYKGKIIPLPFNLNTFRSIWDITTEAEARAKIADQTKPFQGKKPQNLEEYALSVLGPDIYEELIKGYTEKQWGMKAIQLPPFILKRLPLDYGTENQYFKDRFQGIPIGGYNGLVDGLLEGIEVRLGIDYLKDRKYWEGLGNKIVYTGPIDEYFDFQLGELEYRGLRFEQIRLEQPTFQKCAQVNYTDSLTPFTRIIEHKHFEFGKQSHTVITKEFSENWVKGKEPYYPINDQKNQLLFVKYSALAALEPHVIFGGRLAEYRYYDMHQVIGSALHKAELEP
;
A
#
# COMPACT_ATOMS: atom_id res chain seq x y z
N MET A 1 12.01 37.52 -0.40
CA MET A 1 12.17 36.09 -0.25
C MET A 1 12.04 35.47 -1.64
N GLN A 2 12.82 34.41 -1.94
CA GLN A 2 12.69 33.70 -3.21
C GLN A 2 11.33 33.02 -3.22
N LYS A 3 10.56 33.22 -4.29
CA LYS A 3 9.23 32.64 -4.43
C LYS A 3 9.30 31.47 -5.41
N PHE A 4 8.70 30.32 -5.03
CA PHE A 4 8.63 29.13 -5.86
C PHE A 4 7.32 29.12 -6.66
N ASP A 5 7.30 28.45 -7.81
CA ASP A 5 6.06 28.20 -8.53
C ASP A 5 5.17 27.25 -7.72
N TYR A 6 5.79 26.22 -7.09
CA TYR A 6 5.09 25.24 -6.28
C TYR A 6 5.79 24.97 -4.94
N VAL A 7 5.03 24.98 -3.85
CA VAL A 7 5.42 24.36 -2.58
C VAL A 7 4.65 23.05 -2.44
N ILE A 8 5.40 21.95 -2.34
CA ILE A 8 4.85 20.57 -2.36
C ILE A 8 5.00 19.99 -0.97
N VAL A 9 3.89 19.66 -0.33
CA VAL A 9 3.83 19.10 1.02
C VAL A 9 3.72 17.58 0.95
N GLY A 10 4.80 16.90 1.31
CA GLY A 10 5.02 15.48 1.24
C GLY A 10 5.95 15.08 0.10
N SER A 11 7.06 14.41 0.44
CA SER A 11 8.09 13.89 -0.47
C SER A 11 7.87 12.42 -0.86
N GLY A 12 6.66 11.88 -0.64
CA GLY A 12 6.28 10.56 -1.12
C GLY A 12 6.15 10.50 -2.65
N LEU A 13 5.80 9.35 -3.21
CA LEU A 13 5.76 9.16 -4.68
C LEU A 13 4.93 10.21 -5.41
N PHE A 14 3.78 10.64 -4.86
CA PHE A 14 2.98 11.68 -5.51
C PHE A 14 3.74 13.00 -5.60
N GLY A 15 4.23 13.51 -4.45
CA GLY A 15 4.93 14.79 -4.41
C GLY A 15 6.23 14.79 -5.21
N ALA A 16 7.00 13.71 -5.15
CA ALA A 16 8.24 13.56 -5.90
C ALA A 16 8.01 13.53 -7.42
N VAL A 17 7.01 12.79 -7.90
CA VAL A 17 6.65 12.73 -9.33
C VAL A 17 6.12 14.08 -9.81
N PHE A 18 5.25 14.72 -9.06
CA PHE A 18 4.73 16.04 -9.41
C PHE A 18 5.85 17.08 -9.49
N ALA A 19 6.73 17.12 -8.47
CA ALA A 19 7.88 18.03 -8.43
C ALA A 19 8.81 17.83 -9.64
N HIS A 20 9.10 16.57 -9.98
CA HIS A 20 9.89 16.21 -11.15
C HIS A 20 9.26 16.77 -12.45
N GLN A 21 7.97 16.53 -12.65
CA GLN A 21 7.24 16.99 -13.86
C GLN A 21 7.25 18.53 -13.97
N MET A 22 7.10 19.21 -12.86
CA MET A 22 7.16 20.68 -12.85
C MET A 22 8.57 21.19 -13.16
N LYS A 23 9.61 20.57 -12.57
CA LYS A 23 11.01 20.89 -12.86
C LYS A 23 11.34 20.70 -14.35
N VAL A 24 10.91 19.60 -14.97
CA VAL A 24 11.11 19.34 -16.41
C VAL A 24 10.49 20.45 -17.28
N ARG A 25 9.43 21.11 -16.81
CA ARG A 25 8.79 22.26 -17.46
C ARG A 25 9.39 23.62 -17.04
N GLY A 26 10.54 23.61 -16.36
CA GLY A 26 11.25 24.84 -15.95
C GLY A 26 10.61 25.57 -14.76
N LYS A 27 9.70 24.92 -14.02
CA LYS A 27 9.08 25.51 -12.84
C LYS A 27 9.95 25.28 -11.61
N SER A 28 9.98 26.25 -10.70
CA SER A 28 10.69 26.15 -9.42
C SER A 28 9.82 25.48 -8.36
N CYS A 29 10.38 24.46 -7.68
CA CYS A 29 9.68 23.69 -6.65
C CYS A 29 10.44 23.69 -5.33
N LEU A 30 9.71 23.78 -4.22
CA LEU A 30 10.17 23.49 -2.87
C LEU A 30 9.36 22.32 -2.32
N VAL A 31 10.03 21.24 -1.93
CA VAL A 31 9.38 20.07 -1.32
C VAL A 31 9.60 20.09 0.19
N LEU A 32 8.52 19.94 0.95
CA LEU A 32 8.52 19.88 2.41
C LEU A 32 8.10 18.47 2.85
N ASP A 33 8.76 17.90 3.84
CA ASP A 33 8.29 16.66 4.47
C ASP A 33 8.42 16.76 5.99
N ARG A 34 7.42 16.25 6.71
CA ARG A 34 7.46 16.23 8.19
C ARG A 34 8.41 15.17 8.74
N ARG A 35 8.75 14.15 7.95
CA ARG A 35 9.73 13.12 8.30
C ARG A 35 11.15 13.63 8.11
N ASP A 36 12.11 12.92 8.71
CA ASP A 36 13.54 13.16 8.58
C ASP A 36 14.18 12.55 7.31
N HIS A 37 13.34 12.02 6.43
CA HIS A 37 13.72 11.40 5.16
C HIS A 37 12.66 11.63 4.08
N SER A 38 13.06 11.61 2.81
CA SER A 38 12.18 11.59 1.64
C SER A 38 11.63 10.19 1.37
N GLY A 39 10.69 10.10 0.39
CA GLY A 39 10.15 8.85 -0.11
C GLY A 39 8.84 8.41 0.55
N GLY A 40 8.41 9.08 1.63
CA GLY A 40 7.16 8.70 2.29
C GLY A 40 7.18 7.22 2.71
N ASN A 41 6.14 6.46 2.35
CA ASN A 41 6.04 5.06 2.76
C ASN A 41 6.93 4.09 1.97
N VAL A 42 7.52 4.50 0.85
CA VAL A 42 8.44 3.62 0.08
C VAL A 42 9.89 3.72 0.56
N TYR A 43 10.18 4.54 1.57
CA TYR A 43 11.52 4.70 2.12
C TYR A 43 12.10 3.38 2.63
N CYS A 44 13.35 3.12 2.27
CA CYS A 44 14.12 1.95 2.69
C CYS A 44 15.28 2.33 3.59
N VAL A 45 15.61 1.47 4.56
CA VAL A 45 16.81 1.57 5.40
C VAL A 45 17.76 0.44 5.03
N ASN A 46 19.04 0.76 4.85
CA ASN A 46 20.05 -0.26 4.59
C ASN A 46 20.56 -0.86 5.91
N GLU A 47 20.30 -2.14 6.13
CA GLU A 47 20.72 -2.90 7.30
C GLU A 47 21.71 -3.99 6.90
N GLY A 48 23.00 -3.65 6.87
CA GLY A 48 24.05 -4.60 6.51
C GLY A 48 23.93 -5.14 5.09
N GLY A 49 23.54 -4.30 4.13
CA GLY A 49 23.35 -4.68 2.73
C GLY A 49 21.97 -5.25 2.41
N ILE A 50 21.01 -5.22 3.34
CA ILE A 50 19.62 -5.57 3.12
C ILE A 50 18.80 -4.27 3.09
N GLN A 51 18.03 -4.05 2.01
CA GLN A 51 17.11 -2.92 1.92
C GLN A 51 15.82 -3.24 2.67
N VAL A 52 15.66 -2.66 3.86
CA VAL A 52 14.50 -2.85 4.72
C VAL A 52 13.43 -1.82 4.34
N HIS A 53 12.28 -2.27 3.88
CA HIS A 53 11.12 -1.43 3.61
C HIS A 53 10.52 -0.98 4.96
N LYS A 54 10.84 0.25 5.39
CA LYS A 54 10.55 0.74 6.75
C LYS A 54 9.06 0.76 7.10
N TYR A 55 8.20 0.96 6.11
CA TYR A 55 6.76 1.14 6.29
C TYR A 55 5.93 0.01 5.66
N GLY A 56 6.45 -1.22 5.69
CA GLY A 56 5.81 -2.40 5.13
C GLY A 56 6.29 -2.76 3.74
N ALA A 57 5.92 -3.96 3.28
CA ALA A 57 6.32 -4.45 1.97
C ALA A 57 5.74 -3.60 0.84
N HIS A 58 6.60 -3.13 -0.04
CA HIS A 58 6.24 -2.42 -1.25
C HIS A 58 6.78 -3.19 -2.45
N ILE A 59 5.89 -3.73 -3.28
CA ILE A 59 6.23 -4.43 -4.53
C ILE A 59 5.66 -3.59 -5.66
N PHE A 60 6.52 -3.17 -6.59
CA PHE A 60 6.06 -2.43 -7.77
C PHE A 60 5.48 -3.39 -8.79
N HIS A 61 4.28 -3.09 -9.27
CA HIS A 61 3.63 -3.84 -10.34
C HIS A 61 2.74 -2.91 -11.17
N THR A 62 2.58 -3.18 -12.45
CA THR A 62 1.71 -2.41 -13.35
C THR A 62 1.51 -3.11 -14.68
N ASN A 63 0.36 -2.86 -15.32
CA ASN A 63 0.13 -3.17 -16.72
C ASN A 63 0.40 -1.96 -17.65
N ASP A 64 0.59 -0.77 -17.07
CA ASP A 64 0.81 0.46 -17.82
C ASP A 64 2.27 0.59 -18.25
N GLN A 65 2.51 0.45 -19.56
CA GLN A 65 3.83 0.59 -20.18
C GLN A 65 4.43 1.99 -19.98
N LYS A 66 3.60 3.04 -19.94
CA LYS A 66 4.09 4.42 -19.77
C LYS A 66 4.64 4.61 -18.36
N ILE A 67 3.92 4.12 -17.34
CA ILE A 67 4.36 4.18 -15.95
C ILE A 67 5.62 3.33 -15.76
N TRP A 68 5.66 2.11 -16.33
CA TRP A 68 6.84 1.26 -16.27
C TRP A 68 8.07 1.93 -16.90
N ASN A 69 7.92 2.50 -18.09
CA ASN A 69 8.99 3.23 -18.76
C ASN A 69 9.42 4.47 -17.98
N PHE A 70 8.49 5.17 -17.34
CA PHE A 70 8.77 6.34 -16.52
C PHE A 70 9.66 6.01 -15.32
N VAL A 71 9.30 5.02 -14.51
CA VAL A 71 10.09 4.67 -13.32
C VAL A 71 11.46 4.08 -13.68
N ASN A 72 11.58 3.40 -14.81
CA ASN A 72 12.84 2.84 -15.29
C ASN A 72 13.84 3.90 -15.83
N GLN A 73 13.44 5.17 -15.94
CA GLN A 73 14.38 6.26 -16.20
C GLN A 73 15.28 6.57 -15.00
N PHE A 74 14.83 6.25 -13.80
CA PHE A 74 15.50 6.62 -12.54
C PHE A 74 16.23 5.43 -11.92
N VAL A 75 15.65 4.23 -11.97
CA VAL A 75 16.19 3.02 -11.35
C VAL A 75 15.95 1.80 -12.24
N LYS A 76 16.77 0.76 -12.04
CA LYS A 76 16.54 -0.55 -12.64
C LYS A 76 15.75 -1.43 -11.66
N PHE A 77 14.76 -2.13 -12.16
CA PHE A 77 14.03 -3.13 -11.39
C PHE A 77 14.64 -4.52 -11.58
N ASN A 78 14.59 -5.32 -10.53
CA ASN A 78 14.91 -6.73 -10.62
C ASN A 78 13.70 -7.56 -11.11
N GLU A 79 13.85 -8.87 -11.22
CA GLU A 79 12.81 -9.81 -11.68
C GLU A 79 12.06 -10.45 -10.49
N TYR A 80 11.88 -9.72 -9.39
CA TYR A 80 11.17 -10.24 -8.23
C TYR A 80 9.69 -10.46 -8.55
N ILE A 81 9.23 -11.70 -8.35
CA ILE A 81 7.83 -12.10 -8.47
C ILE A 81 7.26 -12.31 -7.07
N HIS A 82 6.18 -11.60 -6.74
CA HIS A 82 5.55 -11.71 -5.42
C HIS A 82 4.70 -12.98 -5.33
N ALA A 83 5.14 -13.91 -4.47
CA ALA A 83 4.46 -15.16 -4.18
C ALA A 83 4.39 -15.38 -2.66
N PRO A 84 3.45 -14.70 -1.96
CA PRO A 84 3.33 -14.80 -0.52
C PRO A 84 2.78 -16.15 -0.08
N LEU A 85 3.05 -16.50 1.18
CA LEU A 85 2.48 -17.68 1.84
C LEU A 85 1.54 -17.23 2.97
N ALA A 86 0.61 -18.10 3.34
CA ALA A 86 -0.14 -18.00 4.58
C ALA A 86 0.40 -18.99 5.61
N ASN A 87 0.35 -18.60 6.88
CA ASN A 87 0.55 -19.50 8.01
C ASN A 87 -0.75 -19.52 8.81
N TYR A 88 -1.44 -20.64 8.79
CA TYR A 88 -2.61 -20.92 9.61
C TYR A 88 -2.26 -21.95 10.67
N LYS A 89 -2.04 -21.52 11.92
CA LYS A 89 -1.71 -22.39 13.05
C LYS A 89 -0.52 -23.33 12.77
N GLY A 90 0.52 -22.84 12.08
CA GLY A 90 1.70 -23.61 11.70
C GLY A 90 1.62 -24.31 10.32
N LYS A 91 0.45 -24.43 9.73
CA LYS A 91 0.26 -24.95 8.36
C LYS A 91 0.61 -23.85 7.34
N ILE A 92 1.56 -24.12 6.47
CA ILE A 92 1.99 -23.19 5.41
C ILE A 92 1.21 -23.46 4.13
N ILE A 93 0.55 -22.43 3.61
CA ILE A 93 -0.36 -22.51 2.48
C ILE A 93 0.04 -21.47 1.43
N PRO A 94 0.21 -21.82 0.14
CA PRO A 94 0.45 -20.84 -0.93
C PRO A 94 -0.71 -19.88 -1.13
N LEU A 95 -0.39 -18.63 -1.49
CA LEU A 95 -1.34 -17.60 -1.91
C LEU A 95 -0.98 -17.11 -3.33
N PRO A 96 -1.92 -16.57 -4.12
CA PRO A 96 -3.36 -16.39 -3.88
C PRO A 96 -4.15 -17.70 -3.98
N PHE A 97 -5.48 -17.64 -3.93
CA PHE A 97 -6.35 -18.82 -3.99
C PHE A 97 -6.27 -19.52 -5.35
N ASN A 98 -5.42 -20.53 -5.44
CA ASN A 98 -5.18 -21.32 -6.64
C ASN A 98 -5.16 -22.83 -6.32
N LEU A 99 -4.87 -23.67 -7.31
CA LEU A 99 -4.87 -25.12 -7.12
C LEU A 99 -3.86 -25.58 -6.05
N ASN A 100 -2.71 -24.88 -5.89
CA ASN A 100 -1.75 -25.21 -4.84
C ASN A 100 -2.29 -24.87 -3.44
N THR A 101 -3.04 -23.77 -3.32
CA THR A 101 -3.78 -23.40 -2.09
C THR A 101 -4.77 -24.51 -1.73
N PHE A 102 -5.57 -24.94 -2.72
CA PHE A 102 -6.61 -25.96 -2.51
C PHE A 102 -6.03 -27.31 -2.16
N ARG A 103 -4.95 -27.73 -2.82
CA ARG A 103 -4.18 -28.93 -2.45
C ARG A 103 -3.63 -28.88 -1.03
N SER A 104 -3.26 -27.70 -0.57
CA SER A 104 -2.76 -27.53 0.80
C SER A 104 -3.86 -27.61 1.85
N ILE A 105 -5.11 -27.23 1.50
CA ILE A 105 -6.25 -27.27 2.42
C ILE A 105 -6.97 -28.62 2.36
N TRP A 106 -7.15 -29.15 1.15
CA TRP A 106 -7.88 -30.37 0.88
C TRP A 106 -6.96 -31.45 0.28
N ASP A 107 -7.27 -32.70 0.52
CA ASP A 107 -6.56 -33.83 -0.13
C ASP A 107 -7.11 -34.04 -1.55
N ILE A 108 -6.74 -33.14 -2.46
CA ILE A 108 -7.12 -33.13 -3.87
C ILE A 108 -5.91 -32.97 -4.76
N THR A 109 -6.01 -33.38 -6.02
CA THR A 109 -4.90 -33.34 -6.99
C THR A 109 -5.24 -32.57 -8.25
N THR A 110 -6.51 -32.51 -8.63
CA THR A 110 -6.95 -31.97 -9.92
C THR A 110 -7.82 -30.70 -9.77
N GLU A 111 -7.88 -29.93 -10.85
CA GLU A 111 -8.79 -28.79 -10.96
C GLU A 111 -10.26 -29.21 -10.81
N ALA A 112 -10.66 -30.34 -11.38
CA ALA A 112 -12.02 -30.82 -11.31
C ALA A 112 -12.46 -31.11 -9.86
N GLU A 113 -11.58 -31.73 -9.06
CA GLU A 113 -11.82 -31.97 -7.63
C GLU A 113 -11.91 -30.64 -6.85
N ALA A 114 -11.05 -29.66 -7.16
CA ALA A 114 -11.09 -28.34 -6.54
C ALA A 114 -12.42 -27.64 -6.84
N ARG A 115 -12.87 -27.63 -8.09
CA ARG A 115 -14.15 -27.06 -8.51
C ARG A 115 -15.34 -27.75 -7.84
N ALA A 116 -15.33 -29.07 -7.78
CA ALA A 116 -16.37 -29.85 -7.11
C ALA A 116 -16.43 -29.53 -5.61
N LYS A 117 -15.28 -29.44 -4.93
CA LYS A 117 -15.19 -29.11 -3.50
C LYS A 117 -15.70 -27.70 -3.20
N ILE A 118 -15.32 -26.72 -4.01
CA ILE A 118 -15.81 -25.34 -3.87
C ILE A 118 -17.32 -25.28 -4.12
N ALA A 119 -17.81 -25.93 -5.17
CA ALA A 119 -19.23 -25.97 -5.49
C ALA A 119 -20.06 -26.59 -4.36
N ASP A 120 -19.57 -27.68 -3.76
CA ASP A 120 -20.22 -28.32 -2.60
C ASP A 120 -20.27 -27.39 -1.40
N GLN A 121 -19.12 -26.78 -1.04
CA GLN A 121 -19.02 -25.88 0.11
C GLN A 121 -19.80 -24.57 -0.04
N THR A 122 -19.88 -24.03 -1.24
CA THR A 122 -20.58 -22.78 -1.51
C THR A 122 -22.10 -22.96 -1.70
N LYS A 123 -22.57 -24.17 -2.00
CA LYS A 123 -23.99 -24.49 -2.27
C LYS A 123 -24.98 -23.94 -1.24
N PRO A 124 -24.73 -24.02 0.10
CA PRO A 124 -25.64 -23.47 1.11
C PRO A 124 -25.77 -21.94 1.08
N PHE A 125 -24.83 -21.24 0.45
CA PHE A 125 -24.74 -19.78 0.45
C PHE A 125 -25.17 -19.16 -0.89
N GLN A 126 -25.62 -19.94 -1.84
CA GLN A 126 -26.07 -19.47 -3.15
C GLN A 126 -27.47 -18.85 -3.09
N GLY A 127 -27.81 -18.03 -4.09
CA GLY A 127 -29.16 -17.47 -4.26
C GLY A 127 -29.45 -16.19 -3.48
N LYS A 128 -28.50 -15.71 -2.66
CA LYS A 128 -28.62 -14.42 -1.95
C LYS A 128 -27.51 -13.48 -2.36
N LYS A 129 -27.82 -12.20 -2.49
CA LYS A 129 -26.80 -11.17 -2.72
C LYS A 129 -26.05 -10.93 -1.41
N PRO A 130 -24.73 -11.18 -1.36
CA PRO A 130 -23.94 -10.96 -0.14
C PRO A 130 -23.99 -9.50 0.32
N GLN A 131 -24.26 -9.27 1.60
CA GLN A 131 -24.34 -7.95 2.21
C GLN A 131 -23.00 -7.53 2.86
N ASN A 132 -22.16 -8.50 3.23
CA ASN A 132 -20.90 -8.29 3.93
C ASN A 132 -19.81 -9.24 3.41
N LEU A 133 -18.59 -9.05 3.91
CA LEU A 133 -17.42 -9.82 3.49
C LEU A 133 -17.55 -11.31 3.81
N GLU A 134 -18.09 -11.67 4.98
CA GLU A 134 -18.28 -13.08 5.37
C GLU A 134 -19.23 -13.79 4.41
N GLU A 135 -20.41 -13.23 4.16
CA GLU A 135 -21.37 -13.79 3.22
C GLU A 135 -20.79 -13.94 1.81
N TYR A 136 -19.99 -12.93 1.38
CA TYR A 136 -19.30 -13.00 0.09
C TYR A 136 -18.27 -14.13 0.06
N ALA A 137 -17.40 -14.21 1.08
CA ALA A 137 -16.39 -15.26 1.16
C ALA A 137 -17.00 -16.66 1.15
N LEU A 138 -18.02 -16.88 1.96
CA LEU A 138 -18.74 -18.16 2.04
C LEU A 138 -19.42 -18.53 0.71
N SER A 139 -19.96 -17.54 -0.01
CA SER A 139 -20.63 -17.77 -1.30
C SER A 139 -19.69 -18.06 -2.47
N VAL A 140 -18.41 -17.67 -2.36
CA VAL A 140 -17.42 -17.81 -3.46
C VAL A 140 -16.37 -18.86 -3.16
N LEU A 141 -15.92 -18.98 -1.92
CA LEU A 141 -14.77 -19.79 -1.51
C LEU A 141 -15.14 -20.95 -0.57
N GLY A 142 -16.28 -20.82 0.14
CA GLY A 142 -16.71 -21.79 1.12
C GLY A 142 -16.08 -21.62 2.51
N PRO A 143 -16.58 -22.37 3.51
CA PRO A 143 -16.20 -22.20 4.92
C PRO A 143 -14.73 -22.55 5.21
N ASP A 144 -14.15 -23.58 4.59
CA ASP A 144 -12.78 -24.00 4.92
C ASP A 144 -11.77 -22.87 4.56
N ILE A 145 -11.85 -22.31 3.35
CA ILE A 145 -10.97 -21.24 2.91
C ILE A 145 -11.26 -19.96 3.71
N TYR A 146 -12.53 -19.68 4.00
CA TYR A 146 -12.92 -18.53 4.80
C TYR A 146 -12.28 -18.60 6.21
N GLU A 147 -12.41 -19.70 6.92
CA GLU A 147 -11.88 -19.85 8.28
C GLU A 147 -10.33 -19.89 8.29
N GLU A 148 -9.69 -20.65 7.37
CA GLU A 148 -8.24 -20.83 7.38
C GLU A 148 -7.48 -19.59 6.86
N LEU A 149 -7.99 -18.88 5.85
CA LEU A 149 -7.20 -17.87 5.13
C LEU A 149 -7.75 -16.43 5.21
N ILE A 150 -9.04 -16.24 5.47
CA ILE A 150 -9.67 -14.93 5.31
C ILE A 150 -10.04 -14.30 6.64
N LYS A 151 -10.85 -14.99 7.43
CA LYS A 151 -11.49 -14.44 8.62
C LYS A 151 -10.50 -13.80 9.60
N GLY A 152 -9.58 -14.59 10.17
CA GLY A 152 -8.66 -14.11 11.19
C GLY A 152 -7.69 -13.04 10.68
N TYR A 153 -7.21 -13.18 9.45
CA TYR A 153 -6.37 -12.16 8.82
C TYR A 153 -7.13 -10.84 8.61
N THR A 154 -8.33 -10.92 8.01
CA THR A 154 -9.11 -9.73 7.67
C THR A 154 -9.61 -9.01 8.92
N GLU A 155 -10.07 -9.74 9.93
CA GLU A 155 -10.51 -9.15 11.20
C GLU A 155 -9.35 -8.44 11.93
N LYS A 156 -8.13 -8.99 11.91
CA LYS A 156 -6.93 -8.30 12.42
C LYS A 156 -6.59 -7.07 11.60
N GLN A 157 -6.56 -7.21 10.28
CA GLN A 157 -6.19 -6.11 9.36
C GLN A 157 -7.12 -4.91 9.53
N TRP A 158 -8.42 -5.14 9.66
CA TRP A 158 -9.43 -4.07 9.72
C TRP A 158 -9.87 -3.72 11.14
N GLY A 159 -9.55 -4.55 12.15
CA GLY A 159 -9.99 -4.34 13.53
C GLY A 159 -11.50 -4.46 13.73
N MET A 160 -12.19 -5.10 12.78
CA MET A 160 -13.64 -5.28 12.72
C MET A 160 -13.98 -6.72 12.36
N LYS A 161 -15.15 -7.18 12.78
CA LYS A 161 -15.67 -8.50 12.39
C LYS A 161 -15.96 -8.56 10.88
N ALA A 162 -15.70 -9.70 10.24
CA ALA A 162 -15.91 -9.88 8.81
C ALA A 162 -17.35 -9.57 8.36
N ILE A 163 -18.34 -9.83 9.23
CA ILE A 163 -19.75 -9.50 9.00
C ILE A 163 -20.03 -7.98 8.95
N GLN A 164 -19.14 -7.15 9.47
CA GLN A 164 -19.24 -5.69 9.46
C GLN A 164 -18.50 -5.04 8.28
N LEU A 165 -17.70 -5.83 7.58
CA LEU A 165 -16.87 -5.37 6.47
C LEU A 165 -17.59 -5.49 5.12
N PRO A 166 -17.39 -4.55 4.20
CA PRO A 166 -18.06 -4.60 2.90
C PRO A 166 -17.44 -5.68 1.99
N PRO A 167 -18.24 -6.31 1.12
CA PRO A 167 -17.79 -7.40 0.24
C PRO A 167 -16.64 -7.03 -0.71
N PHE A 168 -16.52 -5.75 -1.09
CA PHE A 168 -15.53 -5.32 -2.09
C PHE A 168 -14.08 -5.55 -1.64
N ILE A 169 -13.82 -5.62 -0.34
CA ILE A 169 -12.47 -5.88 0.21
C ILE A 169 -11.91 -7.21 -0.32
N LEU A 170 -12.76 -8.23 -0.45
CA LEU A 170 -12.33 -9.55 -0.93
C LEU A 170 -12.46 -9.70 -2.45
N LYS A 171 -13.32 -8.92 -3.11
CA LYS A 171 -13.57 -9.02 -4.56
C LYS A 171 -12.32 -8.84 -5.44
N ARG A 172 -11.30 -8.19 -4.93
CA ARG A 172 -10.02 -7.98 -5.63
C ARG A 172 -9.12 -9.22 -5.65
N LEU A 173 -9.40 -10.23 -4.82
CA LEU A 173 -8.62 -11.46 -4.77
C LEU A 173 -9.18 -12.44 -5.79
N PRO A 174 -8.43 -12.77 -6.85
CA PRO A 174 -8.91 -13.70 -7.86
C PRO A 174 -8.94 -15.13 -7.32
N LEU A 175 -10.02 -15.84 -7.66
CA LEU A 175 -10.07 -17.29 -7.58
C LEU A 175 -9.50 -17.85 -8.88
N ASP A 176 -8.45 -18.66 -8.79
CA ASP A 176 -7.78 -19.27 -9.93
C ASP A 176 -7.69 -20.79 -9.74
N TYR A 177 -7.64 -21.54 -10.82
CA TYR A 177 -7.47 -23.00 -10.79
C TYR A 177 -6.15 -23.44 -11.42
N GLY A 178 -5.30 -22.46 -11.79
CA GLY A 178 -3.92 -22.71 -12.20
C GLY A 178 -3.01 -23.08 -11.03
N THR A 179 -1.73 -23.28 -11.31
CA THR A 179 -0.68 -23.59 -10.32
C THR A 179 0.30 -22.45 -10.10
N GLU A 180 0.06 -21.29 -10.73
CA GLU A 180 0.93 -20.13 -10.60
C GLU A 180 0.68 -19.40 -9.28
N ASN A 181 1.71 -19.32 -8.42
CA ASN A 181 1.63 -18.64 -7.12
C ASN A 181 1.92 -17.15 -7.21
N GLN A 182 2.00 -16.58 -8.40
CA GLN A 182 2.19 -15.16 -8.62
C GLN A 182 0.97 -14.39 -8.13
N TYR A 183 1.18 -13.50 -7.15
CA TYR A 183 0.09 -12.73 -6.53
C TYR A 183 -0.46 -11.64 -7.45
N PHE A 184 0.43 -10.87 -8.09
CA PHE A 184 0.05 -9.88 -9.10
C PHE A 184 0.15 -10.49 -10.48
N LYS A 185 -0.92 -10.36 -11.29
CA LYS A 185 -0.97 -10.84 -12.68
C LYS A 185 -0.57 -9.75 -13.68
N ASP A 186 -0.01 -8.65 -13.18
CA ASP A 186 0.43 -7.54 -14.02
C ASP A 186 1.67 -7.95 -14.84
N ARG A 187 1.74 -7.38 -16.03
CA ARG A 187 2.82 -7.64 -17.00
C ARG A 187 4.20 -7.29 -16.46
N PHE A 188 4.27 -6.22 -15.67
CA PHE A 188 5.51 -5.72 -15.09
C PHE A 188 5.41 -5.78 -13.58
N GLN A 189 6.42 -6.35 -12.95
CA GLN A 189 6.61 -6.28 -11.50
C GLN A 189 8.09 -6.42 -11.15
N GLY A 190 8.46 -5.96 -9.97
CA GLY A 190 9.83 -6.04 -9.46
C GLY A 190 10.06 -5.12 -8.28
N ILE A 191 11.29 -5.16 -7.79
CA ILE A 191 11.81 -4.26 -6.75
C ILE A 191 12.96 -3.45 -7.37
N PRO A 192 13.04 -2.13 -7.11
CA PRO A 192 14.21 -1.36 -7.52
C PRO A 192 15.49 -1.93 -6.89
N ILE A 193 16.51 -2.15 -7.71
CA ILE A 193 17.82 -2.61 -7.22
C ILE A 193 18.40 -1.53 -6.31
N GLY A 194 18.73 -1.89 -5.06
CA GLY A 194 19.17 -0.96 -4.02
C GLY A 194 18.04 -0.25 -3.29
N GLY A 195 16.79 -0.74 -3.43
CA GLY A 195 15.61 -0.19 -2.76
C GLY A 195 15.00 1.03 -3.45
N TYR A 196 13.92 1.56 -2.89
CA TYR A 196 13.14 2.65 -3.50
C TYR A 196 13.76 4.04 -3.36
N ASN A 197 14.76 4.22 -2.48
CA ASN A 197 15.36 5.54 -2.25
C ASN A 197 15.93 6.13 -3.55
N GLY A 198 16.62 5.31 -4.36
CA GLY A 198 17.17 5.76 -5.63
C GLY A 198 16.12 6.29 -6.63
N LEU A 199 14.91 5.74 -6.62
CA LEU A 199 13.80 6.26 -7.42
C LEU A 199 13.39 7.67 -6.96
N VAL A 200 13.26 7.85 -5.64
CA VAL A 200 12.86 9.14 -5.06
C VAL A 200 13.95 10.18 -5.22
N ASP A 201 15.19 9.80 -4.99
CA ASP A 201 16.36 10.68 -5.15
C ASP A 201 16.49 11.16 -6.60
N GLY A 202 16.31 10.26 -7.58
CA GLY A 202 16.30 10.63 -8.99
C GLY A 202 15.14 11.54 -9.39
N LEU A 203 13.95 11.34 -8.83
CA LEU A 203 12.79 12.22 -9.04
C LEU A 203 13.01 13.63 -8.44
N LEU A 204 13.68 13.72 -7.29
CA LEU A 204 13.93 14.96 -6.56
C LEU A 204 15.28 15.61 -6.90
N GLU A 205 16.06 15.04 -7.79
CA GLU A 205 17.37 15.56 -8.16
C GLU A 205 17.28 17.03 -8.60
N GLY A 206 18.09 17.91 -7.96
CA GLY A 206 18.14 19.34 -8.22
C GLY A 206 16.88 20.12 -7.84
N ILE A 207 16.01 19.55 -6.99
CA ILE A 207 14.85 20.21 -6.36
C ILE A 207 15.19 20.45 -4.89
N GLU A 208 14.86 21.63 -4.37
CA GLU A 208 15.04 21.92 -2.95
C GLU A 208 14.08 21.11 -2.10
N VAL A 209 14.63 20.32 -1.16
CA VAL A 209 13.84 19.50 -0.21
C VAL A 209 14.18 19.92 1.22
N ARG A 210 13.18 20.18 2.04
CA ARG A 210 13.32 20.47 3.48
C ARG A 210 12.59 19.41 4.28
N LEU A 211 13.35 18.64 5.05
CA LEU A 211 12.87 17.57 5.91
C LEU A 211 12.62 18.07 7.35
N GLY A 212 11.83 17.33 8.13
CA GLY A 212 11.47 17.69 9.49
C GLY A 212 10.53 18.89 9.59
N ILE A 213 9.87 19.25 8.50
CA ILE A 213 8.99 20.41 8.39
C ILE A 213 7.52 19.98 8.43
N ASP A 214 6.83 20.36 9.47
CA ASP A 214 5.38 20.23 9.57
C ASP A 214 4.74 21.49 8.96
N TYR A 215 4.27 21.39 7.73
CA TYR A 215 3.66 22.47 6.98
C TYR A 215 2.49 23.14 7.72
N LEU A 216 1.65 22.36 8.40
CA LEU A 216 0.45 22.87 9.04
C LEU A 216 0.76 23.73 10.28
N LYS A 217 1.94 23.55 10.92
CA LYS A 217 2.36 24.39 12.07
C LYS A 217 2.68 25.83 11.68
N ASP A 218 3.12 26.07 10.44
CA ASP A 218 3.44 27.41 9.96
C ASP A 218 2.96 27.61 8.52
N ARG A 219 1.72 27.16 8.28
CA ARG A 219 1.06 27.14 6.97
C ARG A 219 1.17 28.47 6.24
N LYS A 220 0.84 29.56 6.93
CA LYS A 220 0.84 30.92 6.36
C LYS A 220 2.22 31.34 5.84
N TYR A 221 3.30 30.92 6.50
CA TYR A 221 4.66 31.20 6.06
C TYR A 221 4.96 30.45 4.76
N TRP A 222 4.65 29.14 4.70
CA TRP A 222 4.94 28.30 3.55
C TRP A 222 4.08 28.67 2.32
N GLU A 223 2.81 29.03 2.53
CA GLU A 223 1.94 29.57 1.47
C GLU A 223 2.50 30.87 0.88
N GLY A 224 3.14 31.69 1.70
CA GLY A 224 3.81 32.92 1.26
C GLY A 224 5.01 32.68 0.32
N LEU A 225 5.60 31.48 0.32
CA LEU A 225 6.75 31.12 -0.49
C LEU A 225 6.38 30.53 -1.87
N GLY A 226 5.14 30.07 -2.07
CA GLY A 226 4.69 29.43 -3.32
C GLY A 226 3.58 30.20 -4.02
N ASN A 227 3.51 30.06 -5.35
CA ASN A 227 2.35 30.52 -6.11
C ASN A 227 1.19 29.54 -5.98
N LYS A 228 1.50 28.24 -5.93
CA LYS A 228 0.57 27.14 -5.66
C LYS A 228 1.13 26.18 -4.62
N ILE A 229 0.23 25.52 -3.92
CA ILE A 229 0.53 24.47 -2.94
C ILE A 229 0.08 23.14 -3.51
N VAL A 230 0.91 22.09 -3.38
CA VAL A 230 0.51 20.70 -3.62
C VAL A 230 0.48 20.00 -2.28
N TYR A 231 -0.70 19.62 -1.81
CA TYR A 231 -0.87 19.01 -0.49
C TYR A 231 -1.17 17.53 -0.61
N THR A 232 -0.31 16.68 0.02
CA THR A 232 -0.45 15.22 -0.03
C THR A 232 -0.78 14.59 1.32
N GLY A 233 -0.94 15.39 2.36
CA GLY A 233 -1.35 14.95 3.70
C GLY A 233 -2.85 14.64 3.79
N PRO A 234 -3.36 14.25 4.97
CA PRO A 234 -4.79 14.01 5.18
C PRO A 234 -5.62 15.28 4.87
N ILE A 235 -6.66 15.12 4.06
CA ILE A 235 -7.48 16.26 3.63
C ILE A 235 -8.24 16.90 4.80
N ASP A 236 -8.71 16.10 5.74
CA ASP A 236 -9.39 16.57 6.94
C ASP A 236 -8.46 17.36 7.88
N GLU A 237 -7.19 16.94 7.99
CA GLU A 237 -6.15 17.68 8.73
C GLU A 237 -5.87 19.06 8.10
N TYR A 238 -5.87 19.16 6.77
CA TYR A 238 -5.73 20.43 6.06
C TYR A 238 -6.82 21.43 6.43
N PHE A 239 -8.04 20.95 6.67
CA PHE A 239 -9.18 21.76 7.08
C PHE A 239 -9.44 21.74 8.59
N ASP A 240 -8.41 21.47 9.42
CA ASP A 240 -8.50 21.48 10.88
C ASP A 240 -9.64 20.61 11.44
N PHE A 241 -9.98 19.52 10.73
CA PHE A 241 -11.05 18.58 11.09
C PHE A 241 -12.44 19.21 11.28
N GLN A 242 -12.71 20.38 10.67
CA GLN A 242 -13.93 21.16 10.89
C GLN A 242 -15.24 20.42 10.56
N LEU A 243 -15.20 19.38 9.73
CA LEU A 243 -16.35 18.54 9.40
C LEU A 243 -16.34 17.17 10.13
N GLY A 244 -15.33 16.93 10.96
CA GLY A 244 -15.06 15.66 11.65
C GLY A 244 -13.84 14.93 11.08
N GLU A 245 -13.40 13.89 11.76
CA GLU A 245 -12.22 13.11 11.41
C GLU A 245 -12.57 12.00 10.41
N LEU A 246 -11.77 11.85 9.37
CA LEU A 246 -11.76 10.68 8.50
C LEU A 246 -11.03 9.53 9.20
N GLU A 247 -11.54 8.33 9.04
CA GLU A 247 -11.00 7.15 9.75
C GLU A 247 -9.95 6.45 8.90
N TYR A 248 -8.88 6.00 9.56
CA TYR A 248 -7.78 5.26 8.95
C TYR A 248 -7.45 4.01 9.76
N ARG A 249 -6.76 3.07 9.14
CA ARG A 249 -6.00 2.04 9.87
C ARG A 249 -4.57 2.53 10.07
N GLY A 250 -4.07 2.28 11.27
CA GLY A 250 -2.67 2.43 11.62
C GLY A 250 -1.90 1.12 11.45
N LEU A 251 -0.58 1.21 11.35
CA LEU A 251 0.32 0.08 11.38
C LEU A 251 1.44 0.34 12.38
N ARG A 252 1.86 -0.73 13.06
CA ARG A 252 3.07 -0.77 13.86
C ARG A 252 3.99 -1.85 13.33
N PHE A 253 5.26 -1.52 13.21
CA PHE A 253 6.30 -2.40 12.71
C PHE A 253 7.30 -2.72 13.81
N GLU A 254 7.62 -4.00 13.93
CA GLU A 254 8.64 -4.51 14.86
C GLU A 254 9.72 -5.18 14.03
N GLN A 255 10.84 -4.47 13.84
CA GLN A 255 11.98 -4.94 13.07
C GLN A 255 12.93 -5.73 13.97
N ILE A 256 13.40 -6.88 13.48
CA ILE A 256 14.30 -7.79 14.18
C ILE A 256 15.40 -8.23 13.22
N ARG A 257 16.65 -7.98 13.59
CA ARG A 257 17.82 -8.56 12.94
C ARG A 257 18.10 -9.94 13.54
N LEU A 258 18.34 -10.92 12.69
CA LEU A 258 18.63 -12.31 13.08
C LEU A 258 19.96 -12.73 12.47
N GLU A 259 20.85 -13.29 13.30
CA GLU A 259 22.16 -13.78 12.86
C GLU A 259 22.04 -15.22 12.30
N GLN A 260 21.16 -15.37 11.30
CA GLN A 260 20.93 -16.59 10.54
C GLN A 260 20.64 -16.26 9.09
N PRO A 261 20.97 -17.12 8.11
CA PRO A 261 20.88 -16.78 6.70
C PRO A 261 19.45 -16.60 6.17
N THR A 262 18.45 -17.22 6.79
CA THR A 262 17.04 -17.05 6.43
C THR A 262 16.12 -17.40 7.59
N PHE A 263 14.95 -16.79 7.63
CA PHE A 263 13.92 -17.05 8.63
C PHE A 263 12.72 -17.79 8.02
N GLN A 264 12.33 -17.43 6.80
CA GLN A 264 11.18 -18.00 6.10
C GLN A 264 11.50 -18.23 4.61
N LYS A 265 10.63 -18.94 3.90
CA LYS A 265 10.89 -19.39 2.51
C LYS A 265 10.64 -18.33 1.44
N CYS A 266 10.02 -17.20 1.79
CA CYS A 266 9.65 -16.13 0.86
C CYS A 266 9.67 -14.77 1.56
N ALA A 267 9.54 -13.69 0.81
CA ALA A 267 9.59 -12.34 1.36
C ALA A 267 8.43 -12.03 2.32
N GLN A 268 7.26 -12.64 2.15
CA GLN A 268 6.09 -12.33 2.97
C GLN A 268 5.30 -13.60 3.34
N VAL A 269 5.06 -13.77 4.63
CA VAL A 269 4.15 -14.78 5.18
C VAL A 269 3.04 -14.08 5.96
N ASN A 270 1.78 -14.29 5.55
CA ASN A 270 0.59 -13.78 6.23
C ASN A 270 0.14 -14.77 7.31
N TYR A 271 -0.05 -14.30 8.53
CA TYR A 271 -0.55 -15.10 9.64
C TYR A 271 -2.06 -14.96 9.71
N THR A 272 -2.77 -16.01 9.33
CA THR A 272 -4.21 -15.93 9.08
C THR A 272 -5.08 -16.39 10.24
N ASP A 273 -4.51 -17.03 11.26
CA ASP A 273 -5.22 -17.35 12.49
C ASP A 273 -5.49 -16.11 13.36
N SER A 274 -6.47 -16.19 14.27
CA SER A 274 -6.85 -15.10 15.16
C SER A 274 -5.99 -14.99 16.42
N LEU A 275 -5.17 -15.99 16.74
CA LEU A 275 -4.36 -16.02 17.97
C LEU A 275 -3.04 -15.28 17.79
N THR A 276 -2.49 -15.31 16.59
CA THR A 276 -1.27 -14.56 16.24
C THR A 276 -1.57 -13.06 16.17
N PRO A 277 -0.90 -12.22 16.98
CA PRO A 277 -1.28 -10.80 17.10
C PRO A 277 -0.88 -9.92 15.91
N PHE A 278 0.07 -10.35 15.09
CA PHE A 278 0.51 -9.64 13.89
C PHE A 278 -0.16 -10.21 12.62
N THR A 279 -0.23 -9.40 11.57
CA THR A 279 -0.86 -9.79 10.31
C THR A 279 0.11 -10.52 9.39
N ARG A 280 1.39 -10.12 9.40
CA ARG A 280 2.42 -10.74 8.52
C ARG A 280 3.83 -10.58 9.09
N ILE A 281 4.72 -11.43 8.59
CA ILE A 281 6.16 -11.25 8.71
C ILE A 281 6.73 -11.01 7.32
N ILE A 282 7.56 -9.97 7.20
CA ILE A 282 8.30 -9.62 5.99
C ILE A 282 9.76 -9.96 6.25
N GLU A 283 10.40 -10.78 5.42
CA GLU A 283 11.84 -11.01 5.40
C GLU A 283 12.44 -10.29 4.19
N HIS A 284 13.06 -9.15 4.45
CA HIS A 284 13.39 -8.16 3.44
C HIS A 284 14.43 -8.61 2.42
N LYS A 285 15.40 -9.43 2.82
CA LYS A 285 16.46 -9.89 1.92
C LYS A 285 15.96 -10.62 0.67
N HIS A 286 14.80 -11.25 0.74
CA HIS A 286 14.23 -11.96 -0.39
C HIS A 286 13.80 -11.04 -1.53
N PHE A 287 13.52 -9.77 -1.27
CA PHE A 287 13.13 -8.81 -2.30
C PHE A 287 14.25 -8.59 -3.34
N GLU A 288 15.51 -8.66 -2.92
CA GLU A 288 16.66 -8.48 -3.80
C GLU A 288 17.55 -9.75 -3.88
N PHE A 289 16.97 -10.93 -3.59
CA PHE A 289 17.66 -12.22 -3.65
C PHE A 289 18.97 -12.26 -2.84
N GLY A 290 18.95 -11.57 -1.69
CA GLY A 290 20.12 -11.36 -0.83
C GLY A 290 20.73 -12.66 -0.30
N LYS A 291 22.08 -12.69 -0.21
CA LYS A 291 22.87 -13.86 0.22
C LYS A 291 23.65 -13.60 1.53
N GLN A 292 23.30 -12.58 2.28
CA GLN A 292 23.94 -12.23 3.56
C GLN A 292 23.82 -13.40 4.56
N SER A 293 24.78 -13.57 5.46
CA SER A 293 24.76 -14.56 6.54
C SER A 293 23.73 -14.27 7.63
N HIS A 294 23.23 -13.03 7.66
CA HIS A 294 22.17 -12.56 8.54
C HIS A 294 20.89 -12.24 7.74
N THR A 295 19.79 -12.04 8.44
CA THR A 295 18.55 -11.54 7.82
C THR A 295 17.87 -10.50 8.69
N VAL A 296 16.95 -9.73 8.09
CA VAL A 296 16.09 -8.77 8.78
C VAL A 296 14.65 -9.10 8.50
N ILE A 297 13.88 -9.29 9.55
CA ILE A 297 12.43 -9.49 9.47
C ILE A 297 11.70 -8.31 10.09
N THR A 298 10.49 -8.06 9.59
CA THR A 298 9.57 -7.10 10.20
C THR A 298 8.23 -7.79 10.45
N LYS A 299 7.77 -7.76 11.71
CA LYS A 299 6.40 -8.11 12.07
C LYS A 299 5.52 -6.88 11.90
N GLU A 300 4.42 -7.02 11.17
CA GLU A 300 3.45 -5.97 10.93
C GLU A 300 2.20 -6.19 11.78
N PHE A 301 1.87 -5.21 12.60
CA PHE A 301 0.67 -5.19 13.44
C PHE A 301 -0.29 -4.14 12.88
N SER A 302 -1.54 -4.53 12.66
CA SER A 302 -2.58 -3.58 12.31
C SER A 302 -3.20 -3.01 13.59
N GLU A 303 -3.30 -1.69 13.66
CA GLU A 303 -3.81 -0.97 14.83
C GLU A 303 -4.92 0.00 14.43
N ASN A 304 -5.73 0.42 15.41
CA ASN A 304 -6.61 1.55 15.20
C ASN A 304 -5.77 2.82 15.09
N TRP A 305 -6.01 3.58 14.04
CA TRP A 305 -5.36 4.88 13.93
C TRP A 305 -5.89 5.85 14.99
N VAL A 306 -5.01 6.65 15.52
CA VAL A 306 -5.34 7.75 16.43
C VAL A 306 -4.69 9.03 15.91
N LYS A 307 -5.33 10.17 16.11
CA LYS A 307 -4.84 11.48 15.69
C LYS A 307 -3.39 11.72 16.17
N GLY A 308 -2.55 12.21 15.28
CA GLY A 308 -1.13 12.44 15.53
C GLY A 308 -0.21 11.27 15.19
N LYS A 309 -0.77 10.10 14.86
CA LYS A 309 0.00 8.98 14.28
C LYS A 309 -0.13 8.93 12.76
N GLU A 310 0.78 8.20 12.09
CA GLU A 310 0.75 8.01 10.65
C GLU A 310 -0.51 7.26 10.20
N PRO A 311 -1.33 7.81 9.30
CA PRO A 311 -2.44 7.10 8.67
C PRO A 311 -1.92 6.22 7.53
N TYR A 312 -2.29 4.93 7.53
CA TYR A 312 -1.83 3.99 6.48
C TYR A 312 -2.92 3.67 5.46
N TYR A 313 -4.09 3.26 5.90
CA TYR A 313 -5.17 2.83 5.01
C TYR A 313 -6.46 3.59 5.31
N PRO A 314 -7.04 4.29 4.32
CA PRO A 314 -8.38 4.87 4.45
C PRO A 314 -9.44 3.80 4.70
N ILE A 315 -10.36 4.04 5.62
CA ILE A 315 -11.53 3.18 5.84
C ILE A 315 -12.63 3.61 4.87
N ASN A 316 -12.73 2.88 3.74
CA ASN A 316 -13.63 3.21 2.64
C ASN A 316 -15.06 2.70 2.88
N ASP A 317 -15.66 2.99 4.03
CA ASP A 317 -17.08 2.76 4.30
C ASP A 317 -17.95 3.94 3.82
N GLN A 318 -19.26 3.76 3.87
CA GLN A 318 -20.21 4.77 3.42
C GLN A 318 -20.10 6.09 4.23
N LYS A 319 -19.91 6.00 5.55
CA LYS A 319 -19.77 7.15 6.45
C LYS A 319 -18.58 8.03 6.04
N ASN A 320 -17.43 7.40 5.89
CA ASN A 320 -16.19 8.09 5.53
C ASN A 320 -16.23 8.63 4.09
N GLN A 321 -16.84 7.90 3.16
CA GLN A 321 -17.01 8.39 1.78
C GLN A 321 -17.91 9.63 1.72
N LEU A 322 -19.00 9.67 2.47
CA LEU A 322 -19.86 10.86 2.56
C LEU A 322 -19.14 12.05 3.20
N LEU A 323 -18.31 11.79 4.22
CA LEU A 323 -17.49 12.84 4.84
C LEU A 323 -16.41 13.36 3.87
N PHE A 324 -15.74 12.44 3.15
CA PHE A 324 -14.75 12.82 2.15
C PHE A 324 -15.34 13.68 1.01
N VAL A 325 -16.56 13.37 0.55
CA VAL A 325 -17.25 14.21 -0.45
C VAL A 325 -17.42 15.66 0.05
N LYS A 326 -17.73 15.85 1.34
CA LYS A 326 -17.84 17.19 1.92
C LYS A 326 -16.49 17.91 1.95
N TYR A 327 -15.40 17.22 2.32
CA TYR A 327 -14.05 17.77 2.27
C TYR A 327 -13.60 18.07 0.84
N SER A 328 -13.96 17.25 -0.12
CA SER A 328 -13.68 17.50 -1.54
C SER A 328 -14.38 18.77 -2.05
N ALA A 329 -15.58 19.06 -1.54
CA ALA A 329 -16.28 20.30 -1.86
C ALA A 329 -15.56 21.54 -1.27
N LEU A 330 -14.99 21.43 -0.07
CA LEU A 330 -14.14 22.50 0.50
C LEU A 330 -12.84 22.64 -0.32
N ALA A 331 -12.20 21.54 -0.69
CA ALA A 331 -10.98 21.55 -1.49
C ALA A 331 -11.19 22.24 -2.86
N ALA A 332 -12.37 22.12 -3.45
CA ALA A 332 -12.70 22.80 -4.70
C ALA A 332 -12.79 24.33 -4.58
N LEU A 333 -12.89 24.86 -3.37
CA LEU A 333 -12.89 26.30 -3.09
C LEU A 333 -11.47 26.87 -2.85
N GLU A 334 -10.44 26.01 -2.90
CA GLU A 334 -9.03 26.37 -2.72
C GLU A 334 -8.29 26.40 -4.08
N PRO A 335 -8.44 27.44 -4.92
CA PRO A 335 -7.95 27.45 -6.30
C PRO A 335 -6.41 27.42 -6.41
N HIS A 336 -5.70 27.73 -5.33
CA HIS A 336 -4.25 27.72 -5.26
C HIS A 336 -3.67 26.42 -4.66
N VAL A 337 -4.52 25.44 -4.31
CA VAL A 337 -4.11 24.20 -3.69
C VAL A 337 -4.50 23.00 -4.55
N ILE A 338 -3.52 22.15 -4.85
CA ILE A 338 -3.71 20.87 -5.53
C ILE A 338 -3.66 19.79 -4.47
N PHE A 339 -4.78 19.15 -4.21
CA PHE A 339 -4.85 17.98 -3.33
C PHE A 339 -4.54 16.73 -4.13
N GLY A 340 -3.59 15.90 -3.65
CA GLY A 340 -3.21 14.68 -4.37
C GLY A 340 -2.53 13.63 -3.51
N GLY A 341 -2.52 12.39 -4.01
CA GLY A 341 -1.99 11.24 -3.29
C GLY A 341 -2.99 10.57 -2.35
N ARG A 342 -2.55 9.49 -1.71
CA ARG A 342 -3.43 8.57 -0.96
C ARG A 342 -4.27 9.24 0.13
N LEU A 343 -3.68 10.16 0.88
CA LEU A 343 -4.33 10.77 2.05
C LEU A 343 -5.21 11.96 1.66
N ALA A 344 -4.75 12.82 0.75
CA ALA A 344 -5.53 13.96 0.28
C ALA A 344 -6.68 13.54 -0.64
N GLU A 345 -6.56 12.44 -1.38
CA GLU A 345 -7.62 11.87 -2.20
C GLU A 345 -8.44 10.80 -1.47
N TYR A 346 -8.11 10.51 -0.21
CA TYR A 346 -8.74 9.48 0.63
C TYR A 346 -8.96 8.17 -0.10
N ARG A 347 -7.92 7.68 -0.82
CA ARG A 347 -7.99 6.50 -1.68
C ARG A 347 -6.92 5.49 -1.35
N TYR A 348 -7.28 4.21 -1.46
CA TYR A 348 -6.32 3.12 -1.45
C TYR A 348 -5.70 3.00 -2.84
N TYR A 349 -4.49 3.50 -2.98
CA TYR A 349 -3.72 3.45 -4.22
C TYR A 349 -2.55 2.48 -4.11
N ASP A 350 -2.34 1.68 -5.15
CA ASP A 350 -1.05 1.04 -5.41
C ASP A 350 -0.05 2.07 -5.95
N MET A 351 1.25 1.76 -5.90
CA MET A 351 2.30 2.72 -6.28
C MET A 351 2.14 3.25 -7.70
N HIS A 352 1.82 2.38 -8.67
CA HIS A 352 1.59 2.81 -10.05
C HIS A 352 0.40 3.77 -10.20
N GLN A 353 -0.64 3.60 -9.39
CA GLN A 353 -1.80 4.48 -9.38
C GLN A 353 -1.47 5.85 -8.79
N VAL A 354 -0.64 5.90 -7.72
CA VAL A 354 -0.14 7.15 -7.15
C VAL A 354 0.67 7.92 -8.19
N ILE A 355 1.58 7.24 -8.89
CA ILE A 355 2.41 7.82 -9.95
C ILE A 355 1.53 8.33 -11.09
N GLY A 356 0.58 7.52 -11.55
CA GLY A 356 -0.37 7.90 -12.61
C GLY A 356 -1.21 9.13 -12.24
N SER A 357 -1.70 9.20 -10.99
CA SER A 357 -2.43 10.37 -10.48
C SER A 357 -1.55 11.63 -10.46
N ALA A 358 -0.29 11.51 -10.03
CA ALA A 358 0.64 12.63 -10.00
C ALA A 358 0.98 13.14 -11.41
N LEU A 359 1.25 12.23 -12.35
CA LEU A 359 1.50 12.58 -13.75
C LEU A 359 0.30 13.31 -14.36
N HIS A 360 -0.91 12.76 -14.17
CA HIS A 360 -2.12 13.38 -14.68
C HIS A 360 -2.37 14.77 -14.09
N LYS A 361 -2.23 14.95 -12.77
CA LYS A 361 -2.40 16.28 -12.17
C LYS A 361 -1.32 17.26 -12.62
N ALA A 362 -0.11 16.80 -12.84
CA ALA A 362 0.94 17.62 -13.42
C ALA A 362 0.63 18.03 -14.87
N GLU A 363 0.02 17.15 -15.68
CA GLU A 363 -0.40 17.48 -17.06
C GLU A 363 -1.46 18.58 -17.12
N LEU A 364 -2.30 18.71 -16.10
CA LEU A 364 -3.34 19.74 -16.03
C LEU A 364 -2.79 21.13 -15.64
N GLU A 365 -1.56 21.20 -15.14
CA GLU A 365 -0.91 22.48 -14.82
C GLU A 365 -0.28 23.11 -16.07
N PRO A 366 -0.31 24.45 -16.17
CA PRO A 366 0.21 25.19 -17.32
C PRO A 366 1.74 25.15 -17.47
#